data_13a69e24daa1c03978d46cb11f22b7d8
#
_entry.id   13a69e24daa1c03978d46cb11f22b7d8
#
_cell.length_a   1.000
_cell.length_b   1.000
_cell.length_c   1.000
_cell.angle_alpha   90.00
_cell.angle_beta   90.00
_cell.angle_gamma   90.00
#
_symmetry.space_group_name_H-M   'P 1'
#
loop_
_entity.id
_entity.type
_entity.pdbx_description
1 polymer ?
#
loop_
_entity_poly.entity_id
_entity_poly.type
_entity_poly.pdbx_seq_one_letter_code
_entity_poly.pdbx_strand_id
1 'polypeptide(L)'
;MTHKLIQILLPTNGSDDGVFERLAQELTAKFGGVTSFIRAPAEGRWNTGSRTEHDDIAVIEVMAQDVDYGYWADLRTRLEQALAQEEIIIRCQPLELL
;
A
#
# COMPACT_ATOMS: atom_id res chain seq x y z
N MET A 1 12.08 16.00 14.14
CA MET A 1 12.58 15.39 12.90
C MET A 1 11.42 15.08 11.97
N THR A 2 11.50 15.53 10.75
CA THR A 2 10.41 15.35 9.78
C THR A 2 10.67 14.13 8.90
N HIS A 3 9.60 13.41 8.67
CA HIS A 3 9.60 12.22 7.83
C HIS A 3 8.37 12.24 6.93
N LYS A 4 8.29 11.27 6.05
CA LYS A 4 7.10 11.02 5.25
C LYS A 4 6.52 9.69 5.65
N LEU A 5 5.22 9.66 5.80
CA LEU A 5 4.49 8.40 6.00
C LEU A 5 3.94 7.98 4.66
N ILE A 6 4.33 6.81 4.21
CA ILE A 6 3.87 6.27 2.94
C ILE A 6 2.94 5.12 3.22
N GLN A 7 1.75 5.17 2.63
CA GLN A 7 0.72 4.15 2.82
C GLN A 7 0.40 3.49 1.50
N ILE A 8 0.38 2.18 1.50
CA ILE A 8 0.03 1.36 0.35
C ILE A 8 -1.30 0.70 0.67
N LEU A 9 -2.31 0.96 -0.15
CA LEU A 9 -3.65 0.42 0.04
C LEU A 9 -3.83 -0.76 -0.90
N LEU A 10 -3.93 -1.95 -0.33
CA LEU A 10 -4.00 -3.19 -1.10
C LEU A 10 -5.32 -3.89 -0.89
N PRO A 11 -5.96 -4.36 -1.96
CA PRO A 11 -7.16 -5.18 -1.82
C PRO A 11 -6.79 -6.54 -1.22
N THR A 12 -7.66 -7.05 -0.36
CA THR A 12 -7.45 -8.35 0.28
C THR A 12 -8.32 -9.44 -0.30
N ASN A 13 -9.19 -9.09 -1.24
CA ASN A 13 -10.08 -10.04 -1.89
C ASN A 13 -9.35 -10.75 -3.02
N GLY A 14 -9.20 -12.04 -2.91
CA GLY A 14 -8.57 -12.84 -3.94
C GLY A 14 -7.23 -13.39 -3.50
N SER A 15 -6.59 -14.11 -4.41
CA SER A 15 -5.29 -14.72 -4.14
C SER A 15 -4.19 -13.70 -4.30
N ASP A 16 -3.34 -13.58 -3.30
CA ASP A 16 -2.20 -12.68 -3.39
C ASP A 16 -0.92 -13.40 -3.81
N ASP A 17 -0.93 -14.72 -3.84
CA ASP A 17 0.22 -15.56 -4.24
C ASP A 17 1.52 -15.14 -3.55
N GLY A 18 1.42 -14.71 -2.30
CA GLY A 18 2.58 -14.28 -1.53
C GLY A 18 3.01 -12.85 -1.79
N VAL A 19 2.19 -12.06 -2.47
CA VAL A 19 2.52 -10.67 -2.77
C VAL A 19 2.75 -9.86 -1.49
N PHE A 20 1.87 -10.01 -0.49
CA PHE A 20 2.02 -9.32 0.78
C PHE A 20 3.37 -9.64 1.44
N GLU A 21 3.71 -10.91 1.48
CA GLU A 21 4.94 -11.34 2.14
C GLU A 21 6.17 -10.79 1.42
N ARG A 22 6.18 -10.88 0.11
CA ARG A 22 7.32 -10.35 -0.67
C ARG A 22 7.42 -8.85 -0.54
N LEU A 23 6.27 -8.14 -0.53
CA LEU A 23 6.26 -6.70 -0.36
C LEU A 23 6.80 -6.32 1.01
N ALA A 24 6.35 -6.99 2.06
CA ALA A 24 6.83 -6.72 3.41
C ALA A 24 8.33 -6.94 3.52
N GLN A 25 8.85 -7.99 2.89
CA GLN A 25 10.28 -8.27 2.88
C GLN A 25 11.06 -7.19 2.14
N GLU A 26 10.56 -6.77 0.98
CA GLU A 26 11.23 -5.71 0.20
C GLU A 26 11.29 -4.41 0.98
N LEU A 27 10.16 -3.99 1.56
CA LEU A 27 10.08 -2.74 2.27
C LEU A 27 10.88 -2.76 3.57
N THR A 28 10.89 -3.89 4.26
CA THR A 28 11.68 -4.02 5.46
C THR A 28 13.18 -3.91 5.14
N ALA A 29 13.61 -4.56 4.07
CA ALA A 29 15.01 -4.50 3.65
C ALA A 29 15.42 -3.10 3.24
N LYS A 30 14.52 -2.37 2.56
CA LYS A 30 14.84 -1.04 2.04
C LYS A 30 14.71 0.05 3.09
N PHE A 31 13.72 -0.03 3.97
CA PHE A 31 13.40 1.05 4.91
C PHE A 31 13.63 0.68 6.38
N GLY A 32 14.00 -0.53 6.66
CA GLY A 32 14.30 -0.96 8.02
C GLY A 32 13.10 -1.41 8.83
N GLY A 33 11.89 -1.27 8.29
CA GLY A 33 10.70 -1.72 8.99
C GLY A 33 9.43 -1.32 8.26
N VAL A 34 8.36 -2.00 8.60
CA VAL A 34 7.06 -1.77 7.97
C VAL A 34 5.98 -2.09 9.00
N THR A 35 4.91 -1.30 8.97
CA THR A 35 3.71 -1.56 9.77
C THR A 35 2.58 -1.92 8.81
N SER A 36 1.80 -2.94 9.15
CA SER A 36 0.68 -3.32 8.30
C SER A 36 -0.56 -3.62 9.13
N PHE A 37 -1.70 -3.36 8.53
CA PHE A 37 -3.01 -3.62 9.11
C PHE A 37 -3.76 -4.70 8.34
N ILE A 38 -3.06 -5.77 7.99
CA ILE A 38 -3.62 -6.83 7.15
C ILE A 38 -4.80 -7.52 7.82
N ARG A 39 -4.76 -7.60 9.16
CA ARG A 39 -5.81 -8.30 9.92
C ARG A 39 -6.98 -7.40 10.31
N ALA A 40 -6.85 -6.11 10.05
CA ALA A 40 -7.91 -5.14 10.34
C ALA A 40 -8.08 -4.26 9.10
N PRO A 41 -8.65 -4.81 8.03
CA PRO A 41 -8.76 -4.08 6.79
C PRO A 41 -9.71 -2.90 6.90
N ALA A 42 -9.36 -1.83 6.22
CA ALA A 42 -10.26 -0.71 6.05
C ALA A 42 -11.27 -1.06 4.98
N GLU A 43 -12.48 -0.53 5.11
CA GLU A 43 -13.50 -0.76 4.12
C GLU A 43 -13.44 0.34 3.06
N GLY A 44 -13.29 -0.05 1.79
CA GLY A 44 -13.33 0.85 0.66
C GLY A 44 -14.66 0.72 -0.07
N ARG A 45 -15.16 1.85 -0.56
CA ARG A 45 -16.42 1.87 -1.31
C ARG A 45 -16.26 2.69 -2.58
N TRP A 46 -16.71 2.12 -3.67
CA TRP A 46 -16.66 2.77 -4.97
C TRP A 46 -18.01 2.66 -5.65
N ASN A 47 -18.36 3.68 -6.40
CA ASN A 47 -19.54 3.63 -7.26
C ASN A 47 -19.09 3.25 -8.66
N THR A 48 -19.64 2.15 -9.16
CA THR A 48 -19.41 1.70 -10.52
C THR A 48 -20.75 1.63 -11.24
N GLY A 49 -21.08 2.72 -11.94
CA GLY A 49 -22.37 2.81 -12.60
C GLY A 49 -23.52 2.85 -11.59
N SER A 50 -24.35 1.82 -11.59
CA SER A 50 -25.55 1.79 -10.76
C SER A 50 -25.38 1.08 -9.43
N ARG A 51 -24.17 0.63 -9.11
CA ARG A 51 -23.95 -0.10 -7.85
C ARG A 51 -22.66 0.31 -7.19
N THR A 52 -22.62 0.08 -5.89
CA THR A 52 -21.43 0.34 -5.07
C THR A 52 -20.72 -0.98 -4.81
N GLU A 53 -19.43 -0.99 -5.05
CA GLU A 53 -18.60 -2.16 -4.74
C GLU A 53 -17.92 -1.95 -3.39
N HIS A 54 -17.75 -3.07 -2.68
CA HIS A 54 -17.03 -3.12 -1.41
C HIS A 54 -15.80 -3.99 -1.57
N ASP A 55 -14.65 -3.45 -1.23
CA ASP A 55 -13.43 -4.22 -1.14
C ASP A 55 -12.81 -4.00 0.23
N ASP A 56 -12.34 -5.09 0.83
CA ASP A 56 -11.54 -4.98 2.03
C ASP A 56 -10.15 -4.51 1.64
N ILE A 57 -9.62 -3.59 2.38
CA ILE A 57 -8.32 -2.99 2.07
C ILE A 57 -7.38 -3.17 3.25
N ALA A 58 -6.21 -3.72 2.98
CA ALA A 58 -5.12 -3.76 3.93
C ALA A 58 -4.23 -2.55 3.69
N VAL A 59 -3.77 -1.94 4.75
CA VAL A 59 -2.91 -0.76 4.67
C VAL A 59 -1.52 -1.16 5.18
N ILE A 60 -0.50 -0.90 4.35
CA ILE A 60 0.89 -1.07 4.74
C ILE A 60 1.52 0.30 4.84
N GLU A 61 2.19 0.57 5.96
CA GLU A 61 2.78 1.87 6.23
C GLU A 61 4.29 1.78 6.36
N VAL A 62 4.96 2.74 5.74
CA VAL A 62 6.41 2.88 5.80
C VAL A 62 6.75 4.32 6.14
N MET A 63 7.69 4.52 7.06
CA MET A 63 8.24 5.85 7.31
C MET A 63 9.55 5.99 6.56
N ALA A 64 9.72 7.11 5.85
CA ALA A 64 10.93 7.39 5.10
C ALA A 64 11.29 8.86 5.28
N GLN A 65 12.59 9.17 5.20
CA GLN A 65 13.02 10.57 5.29
C GLN A 65 12.66 11.33 4.03
N ASP A 66 12.85 10.71 2.88
CA ASP A 66 12.58 11.30 1.58
C ASP A 66 11.76 10.36 0.72
N VAL A 67 11.10 10.91 -0.28
CA VAL A 67 10.31 10.13 -1.21
C VAL A 67 11.08 9.98 -2.52
N ASP A 68 11.40 8.73 -2.87
CA ASP A 68 11.93 8.40 -4.18
C ASP A 68 10.74 8.13 -5.10
N TYR A 69 10.30 9.13 -5.81
CA TYR A 69 9.10 9.03 -6.64
C TYR A 69 9.20 7.95 -7.71
N GLY A 70 10.39 7.75 -8.26
CA GLY A 70 10.60 6.69 -9.26
C GLY A 70 10.40 5.31 -8.68
N TYR A 71 10.94 5.07 -7.49
CA TYR A 71 10.77 3.79 -6.82
C TYR A 71 9.31 3.49 -6.55
N TRP A 72 8.58 4.47 -6.00
CA TRP A 72 7.17 4.24 -5.63
C TRP A 72 6.27 4.09 -6.87
N ALA A 73 6.56 4.81 -7.95
CA ALA A 73 5.82 4.64 -9.20
C ALA A 73 6.05 3.25 -9.79
N ASP A 74 7.28 2.77 -9.75
CA ASP A 74 7.61 1.42 -10.22
C ASP A 74 6.93 0.35 -9.36
N LEU A 75 6.99 0.52 -8.05
CA LEU A 75 6.35 -0.41 -7.13
C LEU A 75 4.84 -0.48 -7.37
N ARG A 76 4.21 0.69 -7.56
CA ARG A 76 2.78 0.72 -7.84
C ARG A 76 2.45 -0.09 -9.10
N THR A 77 3.21 0.09 -10.17
CA THR A 77 2.99 -0.64 -11.41
C THR A 77 3.14 -2.14 -11.20
N ARG A 78 4.18 -2.55 -10.46
CA ARG A 78 4.40 -3.97 -10.18
C ARG A 78 3.25 -4.57 -9.38
N LEU A 79 2.74 -3.83 -8.38
CA LEU A 79 1.63 -4.31 -7.56
C LEU A 79 0.33 -4.39 -8.38
N GLU A 80 0.08 -3.40 -9.23
CA GLU A 80 -1.09 -3.43 -10.10
C GLU A 80 -1.09 -4.66 -10.98
N GLN A 81 0.05 -5.00 -11.53
CA GLN A 81 0.18 -6.19 -12.37
C GLN A 81 0.07 -7.47 -11.55
N ALA A 82 0.75 -7.53 -10.41
CA ALA A 82 0.77 -8.74 -9.58
C ALA A 82 -0.60 -9.06 -9.00
N LEU A 83 -1.40 -8.05 -8.70
CA LEU A 83 -2.72 -8.22 -8.09
C LEU A 83 -3.86 -8.08 -9.09
N ALA A 84 -3.54 -7.91 -10.36
CA ALA A 84 -4.53 -7.73 -11.43
C ALA A 84 -5.52 -6.61 -11.11
N GLN A 85 -5.00 -5.49 -10.63
CA GLN A 85 -5.79 -4.31 -10.29
C GLN A 85 -5.50 -3.19 -11.29
N GLU A 86 -6.54 -2.45 -11.66
CA GLU A 86 -6.35 -1.30 -12.55
C GLU A 86 -5.60 -0.18 -11.86
N GLU A 87 -5.82 -0.04 -10.55
CA GLU A 87 -5.19 1.02 -9.79
C GLU A 87 -4.91 0.57 -8.37
N ILE A 88 -3.67 0.77 -7.94
CA ILE A 88 -3.27 0.62 -6.54
C ILE A 88 -2.91 2.01 -6.04
N ILE A 89 -3.46 2.38 -4.89
CA ILE A 89 -3.18 3.70 -4.32
C ILE A 89 -1.97 3.59 -3.40
N ILE A 90 -0.97 4.41 -3.69
CA ILE A 90 0.16 4.65 -2.79
C ILE A 90 0.15 6.14 -2.52
N ARG A 91 0.05 6.50 -1.25
CA ARG A 91 -0.04 7.92 -0.88
C ARG A 91 0.95 8.22 0.23
N CYS A 92 1.35 9.48 0.32
CA CYS A 92 2.25 9.91 1.39
C CYS A 92 1.77 11.21 2.00
N GLN A 93 2.19 11.41 3.25
CA GLN A 93 1.93 12.64 3.95
C GLN A 93 3.12 12.95 4.85
N PRO A 94 3.38 14.24 5.14
CA PRO A 94 4.43 14.57 6.07
C PRO A 94 4.04 14.18 7.49
N LEU A 95 5.03 13.81 8.29
CA LEU A 95 4.83 13.58 9.70
C LEU A 95 6.02 14.06 10.49
N GLU A 96 5.81 14.29 11.77
CA GLU A 96 6.85 14.71 12.69
C GLU A 96 6.99 13.65 13.77
N LEU A 97 8.24 13.20 13.98
CA LEU A 97 8.53 12.30 15.09
C LEU A 97 8.81 13.11 16.33
N LEU A 98 8.20 12.73 17.44
CA LEU A 98 8.33 13.44 18.71
C LEU A 98 9.48 12.91 19.55
#